data_bc3d2edbd13634da82df157176f8e0bf
#
_entry.id   bc3d2edbd13634da82df157176f8e0bf
#
_cell.length_a   1.000
_cell.length_b   1.000
_cell.length_c   1.000
_cell.angle_alpha   90.00
_cell.angle_beta   90.00
_cell.angle_gamma   90.00
#
_symmetry.space_group_name_H-M   'P 1'
#
loop_
_entity.id
_entity.type
_entity.pdbx_description
1 polymer ?
#
loop_
_entity_poly.entity_id
_entity_poly.type
_entity_poly.pdbx_seq_one_letter_code
_entity_poly.pdbx_strand_id
1 'polypeptide(L)'
;VIKRLLFALCFSSNCLWAQPPAQNPDAQKRALLKISAAEKAYKKDLWPNINPAYFFANLRKNVEHPLYIHQGKPTYFCGYAALTHLLALVDPEEYVKLVVDVLQSGHTLTKDHKKLTATKEIREAAGTLYNKGEMDINHADQVWFMVLADSYKGYLNWKNPTYKPGGENGFWAASNYKKFNRMLRSLTGLEVHARGADLIGPIMGSYYDFIEEKNEENTVILYLNNKVLYPNKFFKFILRTPTHFVVLYDLKREGKYNVLDYWDYGLRTQMKLRKNKFRKLVYGITYIENQ
;
A
#
# COMPACT_ATOMS: atom_id res chain seq x y z
N VAL A 1 30.82 52.68 -23.33
CA VAL A 1 30.81 51.38 -22.60
C VAL A 1 29.53 51.25 -21.83
N ILE A 2 28.48 50.65 -22.43
CA ILE A 2 27.16 50.46 -21.84
C ILE A 2 27.07 49.00 -21.37
N LYS A 3 27.06 48.76 -20.05
CA LYS A 3 26.78 47.49 -19.44
C LYS A 3 25.27 47.20 -19.51
N ARG A 4 24.86 46.19 -20.32
CA ARG A 4 23.51 45.64 -20.31
C ARG A 4 23.36 44.75 -19.09
N LEU A 5 22.54 45.15 -18.12
CA LEU A 5 22.01 44.29 -17.08
C LEU A 5 20.91 43.40 -17.71
N LEU A 6 21.16 42.12 -17.83
CA LEU A 6 20.15 41.11 -18.11
C LEU A 6 19.47 40.75 -16.77
N PHE A 7 18.24 41.20 -16.59
CA PHE A 7 17.35 40.69 -15.55
C PHE A 7 16.86 39.31 -16.01
N ALA A 8 17.38 38.27 -15.39
CA ALA A 8 16.81 36.93 -15.49
C ALA A 8 15.54 36.89 -14.65
N LEU A 9 14.38 37.02 -15.28
CA LEU A 9 13.08 36.70 -14.68
C LEU A 9 13.03 35.16 -14.52
N CYS A 10 13.36 34.68 -13.32
CA CYS A 10 12.98 33.35 -12.89
C CYS A 10 11.46 33.28 -12.77
N PHE A 11 10.79 32.81 -13.83
CA PHE A 11 9.44 32.29 -13.69
C PHE A 11 9.53 31.02 -12.85
N SER A 12 9.32 31.16 -11.54
CA SER A 12 8.97 30.03 -10.70
C SER A 12 7.56 29.58 -11.12
N SER A 13 7.49 28.71 -12.12
CA SER A 13 6.29 27.91 -12.33
C SER A 13 6.14 27.07 -11.07
N ASN A 14 5.29 27.51 -10.14
CA ASN A 14 4.76 26.67 -9.10
C ASN A 14 3.97 25.56 -9.81
N CYS A 15 4.65 24.45 -10.13
CA CYS A 15 3.98 23.21 -10.38
C CYS A 15 3.25 22.86 -9.09
N LEU A 16 1.96 23.20 -9.01
CA LEU A 16 1.05 22.67 -8.00
C LEU A 16 0.99 21.16 -8.25
N TRP A 17 1.85 20.43 -7.54
CA TRP A 17 1.76 18.99 -7.46
C TRP A 17 0.52 18.67 -6.65
N ALA A 18 -0.33 17.78 -7.15
CA ALA A 18 -1.42 17.27 -6.35
C ALA A 18 -0.83 16.72 -5.04
N GLN A 19 -1.31 17.22 -3.93
CA GLN A 19 -0.89 16.73 -2.64
C GLN A 19 -1.52 15.34 -2.43
N PRO A 20 -0.78 14.39 -1.80
CA PRO A 20 -1.43 13.16 -1.34
C PRO A 20 -2.63 13.55 -0.46
N PRO A 21 -3.67 12.71 -0.34
CA PRO A 21 -4.79 12.97 0.56
C PRO A 21 -4.25 13.42 1.91
N ALA A 22 -4.66 14.59 2.35
CA ALA A 22 -4.18 15.16 3.61
C ALA A 22 -4.73 14.32 4.75
N GLN A 23 -3.84 13.80 5.59
CA GLN A 23 -4.21 13.12 6.81
C GLN A 23 -4.91 14.13 7.74
N ASN A 24 -6.01 13.72 8.40
CA ASN A 24 -6.67 14.56 9.41
C ASN A 24 -5.74 14.69 10.65
N PRO A 25 -5.24 15.89 10.98
CA PRO A 25 -4.27 16.07 12.07
C PRO A 25 -4.80 15.64 13.44
N ASP A 26 -6.10 15.84 13.69
CA ASP A 26 -6.70 15.46 14.95
C ASP A 26 -6.83 13.93 15.08
N ALA A 27 -7.21 13.25 14.01
CA ALA A 27 -7.24 11.79 13.97
C ALA A 27 -5.82 11.21 14.13
N GLN A 28 -4.82 11.80 13.49
CA GLN A 28 -3.42 11.43 13.67
C GLN A 28 -2.99 11.57 15.13
N LYS A 29 -3.28 12.69 15.76
CA LYS A 29 -2.96 12.94 17.17
C LYS A 29 -3.63 11.92 18.09
N ARG A 30 -4.92 11.62 17.89
CA ARG A 30 -5.63 10.59 18.67
C ARG A 30 -5.03 9.20 18.47
N ALA A 31 -4.64 8.84 17.24
CA ALA A 31 -3.94 7.60 16.95
C ALA A 31 -2.61 7.49 17.71
N LEU A 32 -1.80 8.55 17.73
CA LEU A 32 -0.53 8.58 18.48
C LEU A 32 -0.73 8.45 20.00
N LEU A 33 -1.79 9.03 20.54
CA LEU A 33 -2.15 8.83 21.96
C LEU A 33 -2.56 7.39 22.25
N LYS A 34 -3.32 6.73 21.36
CA LYS A 34 -3.65 5.30 21.48
C LYS A 34 -2.40 4.42 21.45
N ILE A 35 -1.43 4.71 20.58
CA ILE A 35 -0.14 4.00 20.55
C ILE A 35 0.57 4.13 21.89
N SER A 36 0.65 5.33 22.43
CA SER A 36 1.35 5.58 23.72
C SER A 36 0.68 4.88 24.90
N ALA A 37 -0.64 4.82 24.91
CA ALA A 37 -1.41 4.08 25.92
C ALA A 37 -1.18 2.56 25.77
N ALA A 38 -1.22 2.04 24.55
CA ALA A 38 -0.99 0.62 24.28
C ALA A 38 0.42 0.17 24.64
N GLU A 39 1.45 0.98 24.36
CA GLU A 39 2.83 0.69 24.70
C GLU A 39 3.03 0.58 26.23
N LYS A 40 2.43 1.49 27.01
CA LYS A 40 2.49 1.45 28.49
C LYS A 40 1.78 0.22 29.07
N ALA A 41 0.73 -0.25 28.42
CA ALA A 41 -0.09 -1.40 28.86
C ALA A 41 0.44 -2.74 28.34
N TYR A 42 1.40 -2.74 27.42
CA TYR A 42 1.83 -3.95 26.72
C TYR A 42 2.57 -4.94 27.64
N LYS A 43 2.10 -6.19 27.60
CA LYS A 43 2.76 -7.34 28.25
C LYS A 43 3.24 -8.30 27.17
N LYS A 44 4.54 -8.64 27.19
CA LYS A 44 5.20 -9.45 26.15
C LYS A 44 4.90 -10.94 26.34
N ASP A 45 3.83 -11.46 25.73
CA ASP A 45 3.51 -12.89 25.86
C ASP A 45 3.25 -13.63 24.53
N LEU A 46 2.70 -12.95 23.52
CA LEU A 46 2.20 -13.62 22.31
C LEU A 46 3.20 -13.69 21.15
N TRP A 47 4.17 -12.80 21.08
CA TRP A 47 5.04 -12.61 19.94
C TRP A 47 6.51 -12.75 20.35
N PRO A 48 7.08 -13.96 20.35
CA PRO A 48 8.39 -14.23 20.94
C PRO A 48 9.53 -13.43 20.27
N ASN A 49 9.41 -13.13 18.97
CA ASN A 49 10.45 -12.48 18.19
C ASN A 49 10.18 -11.00 17.90
N ILE A 50 9.07 -10.44 18.38
CA ILE A 50 8.78 -9.02 18.24
C ILE A 50 9.46 -8.25 19.37
N ASN A 51 10.29 -7.26 18.99
CA ASN A 51 10.79 -6.27 19.93
C ASN A 51 9.75 -5.16 20.09
N PRO A 52 9.17 -4.95 21.29
CA PRO A 52 8.12 -3.96 21.49
C PRO A 52 8.54 -2.54 21.16
N ALA A 53 9.77 -2.14 21.50
CA ALA A 53 10.26 -0.79 21.21
C ALA A 53 10.31 -0.54 19.70
N TYR A 54 10.80 -1.49 18.92
CA TYR A 54 10.81 -1.39 17.46
C TYR A 54 9.41 -1.44 16.85
N PHE A 55 8.52 -2.27 17.43
CA PHE A 55 7.12 -2.33 16.99
C PHE A 55 6.42 -0.98 17.16
N PHE A 56 6.45 -0.40 18.35
CA PHE A 56 5.76 0.86 18.63
C PHE A 56 6.42 2.04 17.91
N ALA A 57 7.73 2.06 17.75
CA ALA A 57 8.43 3.06 16.94
C ALA A 57 8.00 2.99 15.46
N ASN A 58 7.90 1.78 14.90
CA ASN A 58 7.43 1.57 13.54
C ASN A 58 5.96 2.00 13.39
N LEU A 59 5.08 1.62 14.33
CA LEU A 59 3.67 1.99 14.28
C LEU A 59 3.47 3.52 14.34
N ARG A 60 4.24 4.23 15.18
CA ARG A 60 4.26 5.71 15.21
C ARG A 60 4.71 6.28 13.88
N LYS A 61 5.83 5.80 13.34
CA LYS A 61 6.33 6.25 12.05
C LYS A 61 5.31 6.07 10.93
N ASN A 62 4.57 4.97 10.92
CA ASN A 62 3.53 4.72 9.93
C ASN A 62 2.35 5.70 10.04
N VAL A 63 2.00 6.14 11.25
CA VAL A 63 0.96 7.13 11.49
C VAL A 63 1.45 8.55 11.18
N GLU A 64 2.66 8.90 11.55
CA GLU A 64 3.24 10.22 11.32
C GLU A 64 3.60 10.44 9.85
N HIS A 65 4.07 9.38 9.20
CA HIS A 65 4.61 9.43 7.83
C HIS A 65 4.16 8.22 7.01
N PRO A 66 2.86 8.10 6.66
CA PRO A 66 2.33 6.95 5.91
C PRO A 66 3.05 6.70 4.58
N LEU A 67 3.62 7.76 4.00
CA LEU A 67 4.42 7.64 2.77
C LEU A 67 5.52 6.57 2.88
N TYR A 68 6.16 6.43 4.03
CA TYR A 68 7.31 5.54 4.23
C TYR A 68 6.94 4.08 4.55
N ILE A 69 5.68 3.73 4.54
CA ILE A 69 5.25 2.33 4.67
C ILE A 69 5.71 1.58 3.42
N HIS A 70 6.44 0.49 3.61
CA HIS A 70 6.90 -0.34 2.51
C HIS A 70 6.81 -1.83 2.83
N GLN A 71 6.77 -2.63 1.76
CA GLN A 71 6.51 -4.08 1.86
C GLN A 71 7.72 -4.91 2.31
N GLY A 72 8.92 -4.33 2.36
CA GLY A 72 10.15 -5.11 2.44
C GLY A 72 10.52 -5.79 1.11
N LYS A 73 11.81 -5.87 0.82
CA LYS A 73 12.34 -6.47 -0.40
C LYS A 73 12.99 -7.82 -0.07
N PRO A 74 12.62 -8.93 -0.68
CA PRO A 74 11.86 -9.15 -1.92
C PRO A 74 10.42 -9.69 -1.72
N THR A 75 9.69 -9.29 -0.70
CA THR A 75 8.39 -9.89 -0.36
C THR A 75 7.27 -9.61 -1.37
N TYR A 76 6.18 -10.41 -1.31
CA TYR A 76 4.97 -10.20 -2.10
C TYR A 76 3.90 -9.43 -1.30
N PHE A 77 4.33 -8.57 -0.38
CA PHE A 77 3.43 -7.80 0.48
C PHE A 77 2.95 -6.46 -0.12
N CYS A 78 3.18 -6.18 -1.41
CA CYS A 78 2.82 -4.90 -2.03
C CYS A 78 1.35 -4.49 -1.83
N GLY A 79 0.41 -5.43 -1.96
CA GLY A 79 -1.01 -5.14 -1.74
C GLY A 79 -1.32 -4.80 -0.28
N TYR A 80 -0.64 -5.42 0.68
CA TYR A 80 -0.86 -5.11 2.11
C TYR A 80 -0.22 -3.79 2.49
N ALA A 81 0.94 -3.47 1.96
CA ALA A 81 1.59 -2.18 2.17
C ALA A 81 0.77 -1.02 1.57
N ALA A 82 0.25 -1.16 0.34
CA ALA A 82 -0.64 -0.19 -0.27
C ALA A 82 -1.93 0.01 0.54
N LEU A 83 -2.51 -1.09 1.02
CA LEU A 83 -3.70 -1.05 1.86
C LEU A 83 -3.42 -0.36 3.21
N THR A 84 -2.28 -0.65 3.83
CA THR A 84 -1.87 -0.04 5.10
C THR A 84 -1.57 1.44 4.94
N HIS A 85 -0.91 1.82 3.83
CA HIS A 85 -0.69 3.22 3.49
C HIS A 85 -2.03 3.99 3.40
N LEU A 86 -3.01 3.43 2.68
CA LEU A 86 -4.34 4.02 2.58
C LEU A 86 -5.03 4.13 3.93
N LEU A 87 -5.06 3.04 4.71
CA LEU A 87 -5.75 3.01 5.99
C LEU A 87 -5.12 4.00 6.98
N ALA A 88 -3.79 4.11 7.01
CA ALA A 88 -3.09 5.09 7.83
C ALA A 88 -3.35 6.54 7.39
N LEU A 89 -3.67 6.78 6.11
CA LEU A 89 -4.06 8.09 5.60
C LEU A 89 -5.50 8.45 5.96
N VAL A 90 -6.46 7.55 5.65
CA VAL A 90 -7.90 7.85 5.75
C VAL A 90 -8.46 7.65 7.14
N ASP A 91 -7.96 6.66 7.89
CA ASP A 91 -8.41 6.34 9.25
C ASP A 91 -7.25 5.82 10.12
N PRO A 92 -6.33 6.71 10.54
CA PRO A 92 -5.18 6.32 11.35
C PRO A 92 -5.57 5.72 12.72
N GLU A 93 -6.72 6.08 13.27
CA GLU A 93 -7.20 5.54 14.54
C GLU A 93 -7.64 4.09 14.41
N GLU A 94 -8.37 3.74 13.35
CA GLU A 94 -8.73 2.35 13.06
C GLU A 94 -7.50 1.52 12.70
N TYR A 95 -6.57 2.08 11.91
CA TYR A 95 -5.29 1.41 11.65
C TYR A 95 -4.57 1.01 12.93
N VAL A 96 -4.41 1.97 13.86
CA VAL A 96 -3.74 1.72 15.16
C VAL A 96 -4.51 0.70 15.98
N LYS A 97 -5.84 0.83 16.08
CA LYS A 97 -6.69 -0.13 16.80
C LYS A 97 -6.48 -1.55 16.29
N LEU A 98 -6.58 -1.77 14.97
CA LEU A 98 -6.44 -3.09 14.36
C LEU A 98 -5.09 -3.72 14.65
N VAL A 99 -4.00 -2.95 14.50
CA VAL A 99 -2.63 -3.45 14.67
C VAL A 99 -2.31 -3.70 16.15
N VAL A 100 -2.77 -2.83 17.05
CA VAL A 100 -2.59 -2.98 18.51
C VAL A 100 -3.41 -4.17 19.05
N ASP A 101 -4.66 -4.34 18.61
CA ASP A 101 -5.48 -5.48 19.01
C ASP A 101 -4.80 -6.80 18.64
N VAL A 102 -4.24 -6.88 17.40
CA VAL A 102 -3.49 -8.06 16.96
C VAL A 102 -2.25 -8.28 17.81
N LEU A 103 -1.50 -7.23 18.16
CA LEU A 103 -0.33 -7.35 19.02
C LEU A 103 -0.70 -7.89 20.42
N GLN A 104 -1.75 -7.33 21.02
CA GLN A 104 -2.11 -7.61 22.42
C GLN A 104 -2.84 -8.95 22.58
N SER A 105 -3.75 -9.29 21.66
CA SER A 105 -4.64 -10.44 21.80
C SER A 105 -4.45 -11.53 20.72
N GLY A 106 -3.60 -11.28 19.72
CA GLY A 106 -3.42 -12.18 18.57
C GLY A 106 -4.57 -12.13 17.56
N HIS A 107 -5.56 -11.24 17.75
CA HIS A 107 -6.68 -11.10 16.82
C HIS A 107 -7.27 -9.69 16.87
N THR A 108 -8.06 -9.34 15.85
CA THR A 108 -8.85 -8.11 15.80
C THR A 108 -10.12 -8.33 14.99
N LEU A 109 -11.04 -7.37 15.04
CA LEU A 109 -12.26 -7.33 14.22
C LEU A 109 -12.20 -6.15 13.27
N THR A 110 -12.44 -6.40 11.99
CA THR A 110 -12.57 -5.39 10.96
C THR A 110 -13.91 -4.66 11.05
N LYS A 111 -14.12 -3.59 10.27
CA LYS A 111 -15.39 -2.84 10.27
C LYS A 111 -16.59 -3.67 9.80
N ASP A 112 -16.39 -4.70 8.97
CA ASP A 112 -17.42 -5.67 8.59
C ASP A 112 -17.49 -6.88 9.54
N HIS A 113 -16.95 -6.75 10.75
CA HIS A 113 -16.93 -7.77 11.81
C HIS A 113 -16.20 -9.07 11.45
N LYS A 114 -15.38 -9.08 10.42
CA LYS A 114 -14.51 -10.22 10.13
C LYS A 114 -13.41 -10.32 11.16
N LYS A 115 -13.29 -11.50 11.80
CA LYS A 115 -12.18 -11.78 12.71
C LYS A 115 -10.90 -12.08 11.93
N LEU A 116 -9.85 -11.30 12.20
CA LEU A 116 -8.47 -11.56 11.76
C LEU A 116 -7.73 -12.18 12.93
N THR A 117 -7.03 -13.30 12.69
CA THR A 117 -6.36 -14.03 13.76
C THR A 117 -4.96 -14.41 13.34
N ALA A 118 -3.97 -14.14 14.19
CA ALA A 118 -2.60 -14.60 14.03
C ALA A 118 -2.50 -16.09 14.42
N THR A 119 -2.15 -16.95 13.48
CA THR A 119 -1.82 -18.35 13.76
C THR A 119 -0.52 -18.46 14.58
N LYS A 120 -0.25 -19.63 15.15
CA LYS A 120 0.99 -19.89 15.89
C LYS A 120 2.21 -19.65 15.00
N GLU A 121 2.18 -20.15 13.78
CA GLU A 121 3.25 -20.04 12.79
C GLU A 121 3.57 -18.58 12.48
N ILE A 122 2.56 -17.71 12.37
CA ILE A 122 2.74 -16.28 12.15
C ILE A 122 3.35 -15.59 13.36
N ARG A 123 2.87 -15.92 14.57
CA ARG A 123 3.41 -15.33 15.80
C ARG A 123 4.88 -15.69 16.03
N GLU A 124 5.28 -16.90 15.66
CA GLU A 124 6.66 -17.37 15.74
C GLU A 124 7.55 -16.76 14.65
N ALA A 125 6.99 -16.47 13.48
CA ALA A 125 7.75 -15.94 12.35
C ALA A 125 7.89 -14.41 12.35
N ALA A 126 6.88 -13.67 12.80
CA ALA A 126 6.94 -12.22 12.83
C ALA A 126 8.08 -11.76 13.76
N GLY A 127 8.87 -10.80 13.30
CA GLY A 127 10.11 -10.35 13.96
C GLY A 127 11.36 -11.09 13.47
N THR A 128 11.22 -12.16 12.67
CA THR A 128 12.36 -12.90 12.09
C THR A 128 12.56 -12.65 10.60
N LEU A 129 11.66 -11.91 9.96
CA LEU A 129 11.75 -11.60 8.54
C LEU A 129 12.76 -10.48 8.32
N TYR A 130 14.02 -10.84 8.18
CA TYR A 130 15.07 -9.90 7.84
C TYR A 130 15.31 -9.94 6.33
N ASN A 131 15.04 -8.82 5.70
CA ASN A 131 15.48 -8.60 4.33
C ASN A 131 16.86 -7.97 4.40
N LYS A 132 17.80 -8.57 3.78
CA LYS A 132 19.19 -8.14 3.78
C LYS A 132 19.33 -6.79 3.07
N GLY A 133 19.25 -5.69 3.80
CA GLY A 133 19.45 -4.34 3.27
C GLY A 133 18.57 -3.26 3.89
N GLU A 134 18.64 -2.06 3.34
CA GLU A 134 18.00 -0.84 3.84
C GLU A 134 16.46 -0.85 3.80
N MET A 135 15.87 -1.78 3.04
CA MET A 135 14.43 -1.92 2.84
C MET A 135 13.85 -3.08 3.64
N ASP A 136 14.33 -3.29 4.86
CA ASP A 136 13.79 -4.33 5.73
C ASP A 136 12.37 -3.99 6.19
N ILE A 137 11.54 -5.03 6.27
CA ILE A 137 10.20 -4.90 6.80
C ILE A 137 10.24 -4.78 8.34
N ASN A 138 9.66 -3.72 8.86
CA ASN A 138 9.70 -3.41 10.28
C ASN A 138 8.72 -4.25 11.10
N HIS A 139 8.87 -4.25 12.43
CA HIS A 139 8.17 -5.18 13.33
C HIS A 139 6.64 -5.08 13.29
N ALA A 140 6.06 -3.87 13.28
CA ALA A 140 4.62 -3.69 13.18
C ALA A 140 4.08 -4.12 11.82
N ASP A 141 4.83 -3.83 10.75
CA ASP A 141 4.47 -4.21 9.40
C ASP A 141 4.53 -5.73 9.20
N GLN A 142 5.53 -6.42 9.81
CA GLN A 142 5.59 -7.88 9.79
C GLN A 142 4.35 -8.51 10.44
N VAL A 143 4.01 -8.08 11.65
CA VAL A 143 2.82 -8.55 12.36
C VAL A 143 1.57 -8.33 11.50
N TRP A 144 1.39 -7.12 11.00
CA TRP A 144 0.17 -6.72 10.31
C TRP A 144 0.04 -7.39 8.93
N PHE A 145 1.09 -7.34 8.09
CA PHE A 145 1.02 -7.92 6.75
C PHE A 145 0.87 -9.44 6.78
N MET A 146 1.54 -10.12 7.71
CA MET A 146 1.40 -11.56 7.85
C MET A 146 0.00 -11.96 8.31
N VAL A 147 -0.60 -11.23 9.23
CA VAL A 147 -1.99 -11.49 9.67
C VAL A 147 -2.98 -11.23 8.54
N LEU A 148 -2.81 -10.18 7.76
CA LEU A 148 -3.63 -9.93 6.58
C LEU A 148 -3.47 -11.05 5.53
N ALA A 149 -2.23 -11.47 5.25
CA ALA A 149 -1.95 -12.51 4.27
C ALA A 149 -2.58 -13.85 4.67
N ASP A 150 -2.57 -14.16 5.96
CA ASP A 150 -3.11 -15.41 6.48
C ASP A 150 -4.64 -15.38 6.61
N SER A 151 -5.23 -14.26 7.01
CA SER A 151 -6.67 -14.11 7.22
C SER A 151 -7.47 -13.98 5.93
N TYR A 152 -6.86 -13.42 4.87
CA TYR A 152 -7.50 -13.26 3.57
C TYR A 152 -6.91 -14.21 2.54
N LYS A 153 -7.67 -15.22 2.16
CA LYS A 153 -7.26 -16.18 1.13
C LYS A 153 -7.85 -15.80 -0.23
N GLY A 154 -7.08 -16.09 -1.27
CA GLY A 154 -7.47 -15.96 -2.67
C GLY A 154 -7.05 -17.21 -3.46
N TYR A 155 -7.31 -17.23 -4.75
CA TYR A 155 -6.97 -18.40 -5.57
C TYR A 155 -5.45 -18.66 -5.70
N LEU A 156 -4.61 -17.64 -5.49
CA LEU A 156 -3.16 -17.78 -5.55
C LEU A 156 -2.59 -18.59 -4.38
N ASN A 157 -3.23 -18.54 -3.22
CA ASN A 157 -2.76 -19.20 -2.00
C ASN A 157 -3.65 -20.35 -1.52
N TRP A 158 -4.52 -20.88 -2.39
CA TRP A 158 -5.35 -22.04 -2.03
C TRP A 158 -4.56 -23.33 -1.79
N LYS A 159 -3.43 -23.51 -2.50
CA LYS A 159 -2.52 -24.67 -2.31
C LYS A 159 -1.59 -24.51 -1.10
N ASN A 160 -1.33 -23.26 -0.67
CA ASN A 160 -0.49 -22.95 0.47
C ASN A 160 -1.29 -22.08 1.47
N PRO A 161 -2.27 -22.67 2.16
CA PRO A 161 -3.18 -21.89 3.00
C PRO A 161 -2.54 -21.41 4.30
N THR A 162 -1.51 -22.11 4.81
CA THR A 162 -0.80 -21.79 6.04
C THR A 162 0.58 -21.25 5.75
N TYR A 163 1.07 -20.35 6.60
CA TYR A 163 2.41 -19.83 6.51
C TYR A 163 3.46 -20.95 6.70
N LYS A 164 4.52 -20.87 5.89
CA LYS A 164 5.76 -21.62 6.05
C LYS A 164 6.92 -20.66 5.83
N PRO A 165 8.09 -20.88 6.45
CA PRO A 165 9.28 -20.04 6.23
C PRO A 165 9.55 -19.84 4.73
N GLY A 166 9.75 -18.58 4.32
CA GLY A 166 9.87 -18.18 2.92
C GLY A 166 8.54 -17.90 2.21
N GLY A 167 7.40 -18.12 2.87
CA GLY A 167 6.07 -17.88 2.30
C GLY A 167 5.83 -16.41 1.92
N GLU A 168 6.51 -15.48 2.57
CA GLU A 168 6.48 -14.05 2.27
C GLU A 168 6.99 -13.70 0.87
N ASN A 169 7.79 -14.58 0.29
CA ASN A 169 8.35 -14.46 -1.07
C ASN A 169 7.59 -15.30 -2.11
N GLY A 170 6.45 -15.85 -1.73
CA GLY A 170 5.69 -16.80 -2.55
C GLY A 170 4.21 -16.50 -2.63
N PHE A 171 3.47 -17.44 -3.23
CA PHE A 171 2.03 -17.32 -3.42
C PHE A 171 1.21 -17.21 -2.13
N TRP A 172 1.75 -17.65 -0.99
CA TRP A 172 1.07 -17.45 0.29
C TRP A 172 0.86 -15.96 0.59
N ALA A 173 1.86 -15.12 0.36
CA ALA A 173 1.79 -13.68 0.54
C ALA A 173 1.07 -12.96 -0.61
N ALA A 174 0.98 -13.55 -1.79
CA ALA A 174 0.46 -12.88 -2.96
C ALA A 174 -0.98 -12.40 -2.78
N SER A 175 -1.22 -11.17 -3.23
CA SER A 175 -2.55 -10.56 -3.25
C SER A 175 -3.02 -10.38 -4.68
N ASN A 176 -4.18 -10.96 -5.02
CA ASN A 176 -4.84 -10.73 -6.29
C ASN A 176 -5.82 -9.56 -6.20
N TYR A 177 -6.30 -9.07 -7.34
CA TYR A 177 -7.16 -7.90 -7.41
C TYR A 177 -8.46 -8.04 -6.60
N LYS A 178 -9.15 -9.18 -6.72
CA LYS A 178 -10.37 -9.46 -5.95
C LYS A 178 -10.09 -9.54 -4.44
N LYS A 179 -8.99 -10.16 -4.04
CA LYS A 179 -8.58 -10.26 -2.63
C LYS A 179 -8.29 -8.87 -2.05
N PHE A 180 -7.55 -8.03 -2.79
CA PHE A 180 -7.24 -6.66 -2.39
C PHE A 180 -8.50 -5.83 -2.14
N ASN A 181 -9.44 -5.81 -3.09
CA ASN A 181 -10.67 -5.03 -2.98
C ASN A 181 -11.57 -5.51 -1.83
N ARG A 182 -11.57 -6.83 -1.55
CA ARG A 182 -12.27 -7.38 -0.37
C ARG A 182 -11.63 -6.92 0.93
N MET A 183 -10.29 -6.92 1.02
CA MET A 183 -9.57 -6.41 2.19
C MET A 183 -9.83 -4.92 2.40
N LEU A 184 -9.75 -4.12 1.34
CA LEU A 184 -9.99 -2.69 1.40
C LEU A 184 -11.38 -2.39 1.96
N ARG A 185 -12.44 -3.02 1.42
CA ARG A 185 -13.81 -2.87 1.92
C ARG A 185 -13.94 -3.28 3.39
N SER A 186 -13.39 -4.43 3.75
CA SER A 186 -13.48 -4.99 5.10
C SER A 186 -12.80 -4.10 6.15
N LEU A 187 -11.65 -3.53 5.83
CA LEU A 187 -10.87 -2.73 6.77
C LEU A 187 -11.36 -1.29 6.88
N THR A 188 -11.75 -0.68 5.76
CA THR A 188 -12.19 0.72 5.76
C THR A 188 -13.68 0.89 6.04
N GLY A 189 -14.50 -0.12 5.74
CA GLY A 189 -15.96 -0.02 5.77
C GLY A 189 -16.53 0.88 4.67
N LEU A 190 -15.70 1.39 3.76
CA LEU A 190 -16.10 2.27 2.67
C LEU A 190 -16.67 1.47 1.50
N GLU A 191 -17.46 2.14 0.68
CA GLU A 191 -17.86 1.58 -0.61
C GLU A 191 -16.65 1.55 -1.54
N VAL A 192 -16.36 0.35 -2.06
CA VAL A 192 -15.21 0.12 -2.93
C VAL A 192 -15.70 -0.20 -4.33
N HIS A 193 -15.42 0.71 -5.24
CA HIS A 193 -15.69 0.53 -6.66
C HIS A 193 -14.46 -0.04 -7.35
N ALA A 194 -14.65 -1.12 -8.13
CA ALA A 194 -13.52 -1.83 -8.74
C ALA A 194 -13.84 -2.23 -10.18
N ARG A 195 -12.96 -1.89 -11.12
CA ARG A 195 -13.04 -2.28 -12.53
C ARG A 195 -11.73 -2.93 -12.96
N GLY A 196 -11.79 -4.12 -13.49
CA GLY A 196 -10.65 -4.89 -13.96
C GLY A 196 -10.58 -6.30 -13.36
N ALA A 197 -9.51 -6.99 -13.68
CA ALA A 197 -9.26 -8.36 -13.22
C ALA A 197 -7.76 -8.66 -13.22
N ASP A 198 -7.38 -9.83 -12.72
CA ASP A 198 -5.98 -10.24 -12.63
C ASP A 198 -5.31 -10.52 -13.98
N LEU A 199 -6.07 -10.85 -15.01
CA LEU A 199 -5.55 -11.26 -16.32
C LEU A 199 -5.98 -10.35 -17.47
N ILE A 200 -7.07 -9.60 -17.28
CA ILE A 200 -7.67 -8.77 -18.32
C ILE A 200 -7.89 -7.38 -17.75
N GLY A 201 -7.32 -6.38 -18.42
CA GLY A 201 -7.56 -4.97 -18.07
C GLY A 201 -9.03 -4.58 -18.24
N PRO A 202 -9.47 -3.50 -17.62
CA PRO A 202 -10.86 -3.03 -17.73
C PRO A 202 -11.29 -2.85 -19.18
N ILE A 203 -12.53 -3.25 -19.50
CA ILE A 203 -13.13 -2.99 -20.81
C ILE A 203 -13.81 -1.62 -20.75
N MET A 204 -13.14 -0.60 -21.30
CA MET A 204 -13.64 0.78 -21.35
C MET A 204 -12.97 1.57 -22.47
N GLY A 205 -13.53 2.71 -22.83
CA GLY A 205 -13.01 3.58 -23.88
C GLY A 205 -11.64 4.17 -23.53
N SER A 206 -11.62 5.19 -22.70
CA SER A 206 -10.39 5.86 -22.25
C SER A 206 -10.09 5.55 -20.78
N TYR A 207 -8.96 4.86 -20.54
CA TYR A 207 -8.47 4.63 -19.17
C TYR A 207 -8.05 5.93 -18.49
N TYR A 208 -7.44 6.82 -19.28
CA TYR A 208 -6.94 8.09 -18.76
C TYR A 208 -8.12 8.94 -18.26
N ASP A 209 -9.10 9.21 -19.14
CA ASP A 209 -10.20 10.13 -18.80
C ASP A 209 -11.02 9.59 -17.61
N PHE A 210 -11.23 8.26 -17.55
CA PHE A 210 -11.89 7.63 -16.41
C PHE A 210 -11.09 7.74 -15.10
N ILE A 211 -9.78 7.49 -15.14
CA ILE A 211 -8.93 7.57 -13.94
C ILE A 211 -8.79 9.02 -13.51
N GLU A 212 -8.62 9.97 -14.44
CA GLU A 212 -8.54 11.41 -14.15
C GLU A 212 -9.83 11.88 -13.45
N GLU A 213 -11.01 11.58 -14.02
CA GLU A 213 -12.32 11.90 -13.44
C GLU A 213 -12.45 11.36 -12.01
N LYS A 214 -12.08 10.08 -11.81
CA LYS A 214 -12.22 9.47 -10.48
C LYS A 214 -11.19 10.01 -9.47
N ASN A 215 -9.99 10.39 -9.92
CA ASN A 215 -8.94 10.90 -9.04
C ASN A 215 -9.17 12.34 -8.56
N GLU A 216 -10.07 13.09 -9.20
CA GLU A 216 -10.45 14.44 -8.75
C GLU A 216 -11.21 14.42 -7.42
N GLU A 217 -12.07 13.42 -7.20
CA GLU A 217 -12.97 13.36 -6.03
C GLU A 217 -12.72 12.15 -5.12
N ASN A 218 -11.93 11.18 -5.58
CA ASN A 218 -11.76 9.89 -4.92
C ASN A 218 -10.29 9.55 -4.75
N THR A 219 -10.01 8.68 -3.78
CA THR A 219 -8.72 8.01 -3.71
C THR A 219 -8.68 6.83 -4.67
N VAL A 220 -7.75 6.85 -5.61
CA VAL A 220 -7.60 5.85 -6.67
C VAL A 220 -6.42 4.93 -6.40
N ILE A 221 -6.66 3.64 -6.52
CA ILE A 221 -5.65 2.60 -6.47
C ILE A 221 -5.57 1.90 -7.81
N LEU A 222 -4.36 1.75 -8.35
CA LEU A 222 -4.13 1.06 -9.60
C LEU A 222 -3.48 -0.30 -9.36
N TYR A 223 -4.01 -1.32 -10.04
CA TYR A 223 -3.39 -2.64 -10.12
C TYR A 223 -2.65 -2.74 -11.43
N LEU A 224 -1.33 -2.83 -11.35
CA LEU A 224 -0.43 -2.58 -12.47
C LEU A 224 0.33 -3.83 -12.91
N ASN A 225 0.68 -3.85 -14.20
CA ASN A 225 1.59 -4.83 -14.76
C ASN A 225 3.04 -4.46 -14.44
N ASN A 226 3.63 -5.17 -13.51
CA ASN A 226 5.00 -4.93 -13.03
C ASN A 226 6.06 -5.01 -14.14
N LYS A 227 5.82 -5.79 -15.20
CA LYS A 227 6.72 -5.85 -16.38
C LYS A 227 6.78 -4.56 -17.18
N VAL A 228 5.72 -3.76 -17.13
CA VAL A 228 5.68 -2.45 -17.81
C VAL A 228 6.35 -1.41 -16.93
N LEU A 229 6.20 -1.52 -15.60
CA LEU A 229 6.86 -0.66 -14.62
C LEU A 229 8.38 -0.85 -14.65
N TYR A 230 8.82 -2.09 -14.60
CA TYR A 230 10.25 -2.46 -14.49
C TYR A 230 10.64 -3.39 -15.64
N PRO A 231 10.99 -2.85 -16.82
CA PRO A 231 11.27 -3.63 -18.02
C PRO A 231 12.62 -4.36 -17.97
N ASN A 232 12.98 -4.96 -16.86
CA ASN A 232 14.23 -5.68 -16.70
C ASN A 232 14.24 -6.97 -17.52
N LYS A 233 15.29 -7.19 -18.31
CA LYS A 233 15.43 -8.26 -19.31
C LYS A 233 15.31 -9.68 -18.72
N PHE A 234 15.54 -9.84 -17.42
CA PHE A 234 15.54 -11.15 -16.74
C PHE A 234 14.13 -11.76 -16.50
N PHE A 235 13.09 -10.92 -16.41
CA PHE A 235 11.72 -11.36 -16.15
C PHE A 235 10.86 -11.61 -17.40
N LYS A 236 11.46 -11.71 -18.58
CA LYS A 236 10.72 -11.87 -19.84
C LYS A 236 9.91 -13.17 -19.94
N PHE A 237 10.19 -14.16 -19.10
CA PHE A 237 9.64 -15.51 -19.22
C PHE A 237 8.49 -15.85 -18.26
N ILE A 238 8.27 -15.06 -17.22
CA ILE A 238 7.20 -15.29 -16.26
C ILE A 238 5.96 -14.54 -16.70
N LEU A 239 4.83 -15.23 -16.69
CA LEU A 239 3.48 -14.83 -17.08
C LEU A 239 3.20 -13.31 -16.96
N ARG A 240 2.51 -12.73 -17.96
CA ARG A 240 2.03 -11.34 -17.96
C ARG A 240 0.96 -11.13 -16.90
N THR A 241 1.27 -11.40 -15.64
CA THR A 241 0.34 -11.21 -14.53
C THR A 241 0.56 -9.82 -13.95
N PRO A 242 -0.49 -9.05 -13.73
CA PRO A 242 -0.43 -7.84 -12.93
C PRO A 242 -0.03 -8.26 -11.52
N THR A 243 0.88 -7.53 -10.90
CA THR A 243 1.46 -7.98 -9.64
C THR A 243 1.73 -6.83 -8.67
N HIS A 244 1.30 -5.61 -9.00
CA HIS A 244 1.68 -4.48 -8.21
C HIS A 244 0.52 -3.51 -7.96
N PHE A 245 0.35 -3.11 -6.70
CA PHE A 245 -0.63 -2.11 -6.28
C PHE A 245 0.09 -0.80 -5.97
N VAL A 246 -0.43 0.30 -6.50
CA VAL A 246 0.03 1.66 -6.22
C VAL A 246 -1.15 2.55 -5.86
N VAL A 247 -0.92 3.58 -5.05
CA VAL A 247 -1.93 4.60 -4.73
C VAL A 247 -1.63 5.83 -5.57
N LEU A 248 -2.58 6.19 -6.43
CA LEU A 248 -2.44 7.32 -7.33
C LEU A 248 -2.62 8.64 -6.56
N TYR A 249 -1.72 9.58 -6.77
CA TYR A 249 -1.83 10.94 -6.25
C TYR A 249 -2.28 11.91 -7.34
N ASP A 250 -1.73 11.76 -8.55
CA ASP A 250 -2.04 12.64 -9.65
C ASP A 250 -1.87 11.92 -11.01
N LEU A 251 -2.66 12.34 -11.99
CA LEU A 251 -2.57 11.88 -13.36
C LEU A 251 -2.71 13.05 -14.32
N LYS A 252 -1.66 13.35 -15.08
CA LYS A 252 -1.64 14.46 -16.03
C LYS A 252 -1.34 14.00 -17.45
N ARG A 253 -1.89 14.74 -18.41
CA ARG A 253 -1.59 14.55 -19.84
C ARG A 253 -0.59 15.59 -20.30
N GLU A 254 0.58 15.14 -20.75
CA GLU A 254 1.63 15.98 -21.35
C GLU A 254 1.85 15.58 -22.81
N GLY A 255 1.14 16.21 -23.73
CA GLY A 255 1.18 15.89 -25.17
C GLY A 255 0.85 14.43 -25.46
N LYS A 256 1.83 13.63 -25.92
CA LYS A 256 1.69 12.20 -26.21
C LYS A 256 1.93 11.27 -25.02
N TYR A 257 2.21 11.84 -23.84
CA TYR A 257 2.50 11.09 -22.63
C TYR A 257 1.41 11.28 -21.59
N ASN A 258 1.23 10.26 -20.74
CA ASN A 258 0.56 10.35 -19.47
C ASN A 258 1.63 10.35 -18.38
N VAL A 259 1.51 11.23 -17.41
CA VAL A 259 2.41 11.36 -16.26
C VAL A 259 1.61 10.95 -15.03
N LEU A 260 2.06 9.90 -14.37
CA LEU A 260 1.49 9.39 -13.12
C LEU A 260 2.38 9.83 -11.98
N ASP A 261 1.78 10.31 -10.91
CA ASP A 261 2.41 10.55 -9.62
C ASP A 261 1.71 9.66 -8.60
N TYR A 262 2.45 8.78 -7.92
CA TYR A 262 1.84 7.75 -7.11
C TYR A 262 2.76 7.30 -5.96
N TRP A 263 2.15 6.73 -4.93
CA TRP A 263 2.86 5.99 -3.90
C TRP A 263 3.28 4.62 -4.41
N ASP A 264 4.55 4.29 -4.18
CA ASP A 264 5.14 2.98 -4.51
C ASP A 264 6.31 2.67 -3.59
N TYR A 265 6.32 1.49 -2.97
CA TYR A 265 7.40 0.99 -2.11
C TYR A 265 7.90 1.98 -1.03
N GLY A 266 7.01 2.76 -0.43
CA GLY A 266 7.38 3.76 0.57
C GLY A 266 7.97 5.04 0.01
N LEU A 267 7.78 5.29 -1.28
CA LEU A 267 8.25 6.47 -1.98
C LEU A 267 7.13 7.11 -2.80
N ARG A 268 7.23 8.41 -3.02
CA ARG A 268 6.50 9.10 -4.06
C ARG A 268 7.24 8.95 -5.37
N THR A 269 6.60 8.34 -6.34
CA THR A 269 7.20 7.97 -7.63
C THR A 269 6.46 8.65 -8.76
N GLN A 270 7.22 9.16 -9.72
CA GLN A 270 6.66 9.72 -10.95
C GLN A 270 7.05 8.86 -12.15
N MET A 271 6.05 8.59 -13.01
CA MET A 271 6.25 7.84 -14.24
C MET A 271 5.63 8.54 -15.44
N LYS A 272 6.42 8.67 -16.52
CA LYS A 272 5.96 9.22 -17.80
C LYS A 272 5.88 8.12 -18.86
N LEU A 273 4.67 7.86 -19.36
CA LEU A 273 4.37 6.80 -20.31
C LEU A 273 3.64 7.31 -21.53
N ARG A 274 3.92 6.72 -22.72
CA ARG A 274 3.10 6.95 -23.90
C ARG A 274 1.69 6.37 -23.70
N LYS A 275 0.65 7.00 -24.27
CA LYS A 275 -0.76 6.60 -24.15
C LYS A 275 -1.01 5.12 -24.42
N ASN A 276 -0.37 4.55 -25.45
CA ASN A 276 -0.53 3.14 -25.81
C ASN A 276 0.10 2.17 -24.78
N LYS A 277 1.12 2.60 -24.03
CA LYS A 277 1.72 1.80 -22.94
C LYS A 277 0.91 1.89 -21.66
N PHE A 278 0.26 3.03 -21.41
CA PHE A 278 -0.57 3.21 -20.23
C PHE A 278 -1.71 2.18 -20.18
N ARG A 279 -2.42 1.95 -21.30
CA ARG A 279 -3.46 0.90 -21.39
C ARG A 279 -2.91 -0.51 -21.11
N LYS A 280 -1.65 -0.80 -21.46
CA LYS A 280 -1.01 -2.10 -21.20
C LYS A 280 -0.52 -2.23 -19.75
N LEU A 281 -0.38 -1.11 -19.05
CA LEU A 281 0.07 -1.07 -17.67
C LEU A 281 -1.07 -1.40 -16.70
N VAL A 282 -2.26 -0.81 -16.91
CA VAL A 282 -3.37 -0.87 -15.94
C VAL A 282 -4.24 -2.10 -16.18
N TYR A 283 -4.34 -2.94 -15.16
CA TYR A 283 -5.19 -4.14 -15.14
C TYR A 283 -6.39 -4.01 -14.21
N GLY A 284 -6.28 -3.14 -13.20
CA GLY A 284 -7.39 -2.84 -12.31
C GLY A 284 -7.35 -1.39 -11.85
N ILE A 285 -8.53 -0.82 -11.71
CA ILE A 285 -8.79 0.52 -11.21
C ILE A 285 -9.75 0.35 -10.05
N THR A 286 -9.31 0.70 -8.85
CA THR A 286 -10.13 0.71 -7.64
C THR A 286 -10.21 2.15 -7.15
N TYR A 287 -11.38 2.59 -6.70
CA TYR A 287 -11.51 3.88 -6.05
C TYR A 287 -12.48 3.81 -4.87
N ILE A 288 -12.24 4.66 -3.90
CA ILE A 288 -13.04 4.89 -2.70
C ILE A 288 -13.34 6.38 -2.60
N GLU A 289 -14.53 6.74 -2.18
CA GLU A 289 -14.92 8.13 -1.99
C GLU A 289 -14.13 8.75 -0.83
N ASN A 290 -13.64 9.97 -1.03
CA ASN A 290 -12.99 10.74 0.01
C ASN A 290 -14.06 11.21 1.02
N GLN A 291 -13.79 11.03 2.30
CA GLN A 291 -14.66 11.47 3.41
C GLN A 291 -14.31 12.89 3.85
#